data_fdb0aac61476f516004495b3698d759e
#
_entry.id   fdb0aac61476f516004495b3698d759e
#
_cell.length_a   1.000
_cell.length_b   1.000
_cell.length_c   1.000
_cell.angle_alpha   90.00
_cell.angle_beta   90.00
_cell.angle_gamma   90.00
#
_symmetry.space_group_name_H-M   'P 1'
#
loop_
_entity.id
_entity.type
_entity.pdbx_description
1 polymer ?
#
loop_
_entity_poly.entity_id
_entity_poly.type
_entity_poly.pdbx_seq_one_letter_code
_entity_poly.pdbx_strand_id
1 'polypeptide(L)'
;KAVELYRKSAEQGHTRAQNALGRLYIYGKGVEKDAKQAIKWFQKAAEQGYESAQYNLGNCYKTGNGVEVNLVKAAEWYRKSAEQGFAPAQNNIGCCYERGEGVEKDLIKATEWYRKAAEQGSIIAQYNLGVFYEQGKGRITKNLEKAFEWYRKAAESDYPPAQNKIGDCYKYGKGSMRNLVDAAQWYRKAAEQGNKTAQFNLGNCYYYGHGVAKDLTKAAEWYWHAALNGSKAAQNALGDCYYYGKGREENSAQAVEWYRKAAEQGYAQ
;
A
#
# COMPACT_ATOMS: atom_id res chain seq x y z
N LYS A 1 0.33 -30.31 18.29
CA LYS A 1 -0.49 -31.27 17.49
C LYS A 1 -0.64 -30.82 16.01
N ALA A 2 -1.11 -29.60 15.71
CA ALA A 2 -1.28 -29.15 14.30
C ALA A 2 0.08 -29.04 13.57
N VAL A 3 1.10 -28.45 14.18
CA VAL A 3 2.43 -28.30 13.58
C VAL A 3 3.07 -29.67 13.28
N GLU A 4 2.90 -30.65 14.16
CA GLU A 4 3.41 -32.01 13.94
C GLU A 4 2.76 -32.69 12.74
N LEU A 5 1.44 -32.49 12.56
CA LEU A 5 0.73 -33.00 11.40
C LEU A 5 1.26 -32.33 10.09
N TYR A 6 1.44 -31.00 10.11
CA TYR A 6 2.05 -30.32 8.97
C TYR A 6 3.48 -30.81 8.71
N ARG A 7 4.29 -31.08 9.76
CA ARG A 7 5.65 -31.59 9.61
C ARG A 7 5.65 -32.98 8.96
N LYS A 8 4.86 -33.91 9.48
CA LYS A 8 4.74 -35.25 8.88
C LYS A 8 4.33 -35.20 7.42
N SER A 9 3.32 -34.38 7.10
CA SER A 9 2.87 -34.22 5.72
C SER A 9 3.92 -33.53 4.83
N ALA A 10 4.64 -32.54 5.34
CA ALA A 10 5.71 -31.85 4.62
C ALA A 10 6.91 -32.77 4.35
N GLU A 11 7.27 -33.65 5.30
CA GLU A 11 8.30 -34.67 5.17
C GLU A 11 7.94 -35.71 4.10
N GLN A 12 6.66 -36.00 3.93
CA GLN A 12 6.13 -36.85 2.85
C GLN A 12 6.11 -36.18 1.47
N GLY A 13 6.55 -34.93 1.37
CA GLY A 13 6.67 -34.22 0.09
C GLY A 13 5.45 -33.34 -0.27
N HIS A 14 4.40 -33.28 0.54
CA HIS A 14 3.21 -32.48 0.22
C HIS A 14 3.54 -30.97 0.19
N THR A 15 3.49 -30.36 -0.97
CA THR A 15 3.90 -28.97 -1.23
C THR A 15 3.13 -27.94 -0.40
N ARG A 16 1.81 -28.14 -0.23
CA ARG A 16 0.97 -27.26 0.61
C ARG A 16 1.39 -27.31 2.07
N ALA A 17 1.72 -28.49 2.58
CA ALA A 17 2.17 -28.67 3.97
C ALA A 17 3.59 -28.08 4.15
N GLN A 18 4.47 -28.25 3.20
CA GLN A 18 5.80 -27.61 3.19
C GLN A 18 5.68 -26.09 3.23
N ASN A 19 4.84 -25.51 2.39
CA ASN A 19 4.60 -24.06 2.39
C ASN A 19 3.94 -23.59 3.70
N ALA A 20 2.98 -24.33 4.23
CA ALA A 20 2.36 -24.02 5.51
C ALA A 20 3.37 -24.04 6.66
N LEU A 21 4.22 -25.08 6.72
CA LEU A 21 5.27 -25.20 7.73
C LEU A 21 6.30 -24.07 7.62
N GLY A 22 6.71 -23.69 6.41
CA GLY A 22 7.55 -22.51 6.17
C GLY A 22 6.94 -21.24 6.75
N ARG A 23 5.64 -21.00 6.54
CA ARG A 23 4.92 -19.86 7.13
C ARG A 23 4.87 -19.91 8.65
N LEU A 24 4.68 -21.10 9.25
CA LEU A 24 4.69 -21.24 10.71
C LEU A 24 6.05 -20.83 11.30
N TYR A 25 7.17 -21.21 10.66
CA TYR A 25 8.51 -20.79 11.06
C TYR A 25 8.76 -19.28 10.85
N ILE A 26 8.22 -18.66 9.78
CA ILE A 26 8.33 -17.19 9.57
C ILE A 26 7.68 -16.41 10.72
N TYR A 27 6.48 -16.84 11.14
CA TYR A 27 5.67 -16.10 12.12
C TYR A 27 5.84 -16.60 13.56
N GLY A 28 6.55 -17.70 13.79
CA GLY A 28 6.69 -18.31 15.12
C GLY A 28 5.36 -18.85 15.67
N LYS A 29 4.48 -19.36 14.80
CA LYS A 29 3.15 -19.87 15.21
C LYS A 29 3.21 -21.35 15.57
N GLY A 30 3.25 -21.66 16.86
CA GLY A 30 3.32 -23.02 17.39
C GLY A 30 4.68 -23.70 17.19
N VAL A 31 5.67 -22.97 16.71
CA VAL A 31 7.10 -23.30 16.65
C VAL A 31 7.90 -22.05 16.95
N GLU A 32 9.13 -22.21 17.38
CA GLU A 32 10.07 -21.09 17.48
C GLU A 32 10.30 -20.47 16.10
N LYS A 33 10.39 -19.14 16.04
CA LYS A 33 10.62 -18.40 14.81
C LYS A 33 11.99 -18.74 14.26
N ASP A 34 12.04 -19.32 13.06
CA ASP A 34 13.27 -19.68 12.36
C ASP A 34 13.12 -19.46 10.86
N ALA A 35 13.62 -18.31 10.40
CA ALA A 35 13.54 -17.95 8.99
C ALA A 35 14.41 -18.86 8.08
N LYS A 36 15.51 -19.43 8.60
CA LYS A 36 16.33 -20.37 7.84
C LYS A 36 15.60 -21.69 7.59
N GLN A 37 14.89 -22.20 8.59
CA GLN A 37 14.03 -23.38 8.40
C GLN A 37 12.86 -23.07 7.47
N ALA A 38 12.26 -21.90 7.58
CA ALA A 38 11.19 -21.49 6.67
C ALA A 38 11.62 -21.56 5.20
N ILE A 39 12.80 -21.02 4.89
CA ILE A 39 13.34 -21.04 3.53
C ILE A 39 13.55 -22.46 3.02
N LYS A 40 14.10 -23.35 3.84
CA LYS A 40 14.28 -24.76 3.43
C LYS A 40 12.94 -25.38 3.01
N TRP A 41 11.87 -25.10 3.74
CA TRP A 41 10.55 -25.63 3.42
C TRP A 41 9.92 -24.93 2.22
N PHE A 42 10.04 -23.60 2.10
CA PHE A 42 9.60 -22.88 0.91
C PHE A 42 10.33 -23.35 -0.34
N GLN A 43 11.65 -23.58 -0.26
CA GLN A 43 12.46 -24.05 -1.38
C GLN A 43 12.00 -25.42 -1.86
N LYS A 44 11.80 -26.39 -0.94
CA LYS A 44 11.27 -27.72 -1.29
C LYS A 44 9.93 -27.64 -2.04
N ALA A 45 9.00 -26.80 -1.58
CA ALA A 45 7.71 -26.65 -2.23
C ALA A 45 7.81 -25.86 -3.55
N ALA A 46 8.68 -24.85 -3.61
CA ALA A 46 8.88 -24.01 -4.80
C ALA A 46 9.52 -24.78 -5.96
N GLU A 47 10.48 -25.66 -5.66
CA GLU A 47 11.13 -26.55 -6.63
C GLU A 47 10.16 -27.58 -7.22
N GLN A 48 9.15 -27.96 -6.45
CA GLN A 48 8.04 -28.79 -6.93
C GLN A 48 6.97 -27.99 -7.70
N GLY A 49 7.18 -26.71 -7.96
CA GLY A 49 6.30 -25.88 -8.75
C GLY A 49 5.19 -25.17 -7.96
N TYR A 50 5.11 -25.30 -6.62
CA TYR A 50 4.00 -24.68 -5.87
C TYR A 50 4.10 -23.16 -5.87
N GLU A 51 3.17 -22.49 -6.54
CA GLU A 51 3.18 -21.05 -6.81
C GLU A 51 3.22 -20.17 -5.55
N SER A 52 2.51 -20.57 -4.51
CA SER A 52 2.51 -19.82 -3.25
C SER A 52 3.86 -19.92 -2.53
N ALA A 53 4.57 -21.04 -2.64
CA ALA A 53 5.90 -21.20 -2.07
C ALA A 53 6.95 -20.42 -2.86
N GLN A 54 6.84 -20.40 -4.19
CA GLN A 54 7.68 -19.57 -5.06
C GLN A 54 7.54 -18.08 -4.70
N TYR A 55 6.31 -17.61 -4.53
CA TYR A 55 6.03 -16.24 -4.06
C TYR A 55 6.67 -15.97 -2.68
N ASN A 56 6.48 -16.88 -1.71
CA ASN A 56 7.05 -16.71 -0.36
C ASN A 56 8.59 -16.71 -0.38
N LEU A 57 9.19 -17.55 -1.20
CA LEU A 57 10.64 -17.59 -1.38
C LEU A 57 11.15 -16.29 -2.03
N GLY A 58 10.42 -15.75 -3.00
CA GLY A 58 10.69 -14.44 -3.58
C GLY A 58 10.66 -13.33 -2.52
N ASN A 59 9.67 -13.35 -1.62
CA ASN A 59 9.60 -12.41 -0.49
C ASN A 59 10.81 -12.53 0.45
N CYS A 60 11.25 -13.76 0.75
CA CYS A 60 12.43 -13.98 1.59
C CYS A 60 13.69 -13.36 0.96
N TYR A 61 13.92 -13.58 -0.33
CA TYR A 61 15.06 -12.97 -1.04
C TYR A 61 14.93 -11.45 -1.15
N LYS A 62 13.72 -10.91 -1.29
CA LYS A 62 13.50 -9.46 -1.33
C LYS A 62 13.81 -8.77 0.00
N THR A 63 13.44 -9.39 1.11
CA THR A 63 13.52 -8.77 2.44
C THR A 63 14.75 -9.18 3.25
N GLY A 64 15.51 -10.18 2.80
CA GLY A 64 16.64 -10.74 3.56
C GLY A 64 16.20 -11.60 4.75
N ASN A 65 14.96 -12.09 4.75
CA ASN A 65 14.45 -12.88 5.87
C ASN A 65 14.96 -14.33 5.78
N GLY A 66 16.02 -14.63 6.53
CA GLY A 66 16.70 -15.94 6.59
C GLY A 66 17.68 -16.22 5.46
N VAL A 67 17.85 -15.31 4.52
CA VAL A 67 18.87 -15.29 3.44
C VAL A 67 19.38 -13.88 3.23
N GLU A 68 20.47 -13.71 2.53
CA GLU A 68 20.89 -12.40 2.04
C GLU A 68 19.88 -11.83 1.02
N VAL A 69 19.72 -10.51 1.06
CA VAL A 69 18.88 -9.80 0.07
C VAL A 69 19.42 -10.06 -1.32
N ASN A 70 18.57 -10.57 -2.20
CA ASN A 70 18.90 -10.81 -3.60
C ASN A 70 17.69 -10.51 -4.48
N LEU A 71 17.65 -9.30 -5.02
CA LEU A 71 16.51 -8.82 -5.82
C LEU A 71 16.36 -9.58 -7.14
N VAL A 72 17.48 -10.09 -7.72
CA VAL A 72 17.44 -10.91 -8.94
C VAL A 72 16.72 -12.23 -8.66
N LYS A 73 17.14 -12.96 -7.63
CA LYS A 73 16.45 -14.18 -7.21
C LYS A 73 15.01 -13.94 -6.80
N ALA A 74 14.73 -12.81 -6.14
CA ALA A 74 13.36 -12.45 -5.79
C ALA A 74 12.47 -12.30 -7.04
N ALA A 75 12.96 -11.57 -8.05
CA ALA A 75 12.24 -11.37 -9.31
C ALA A 75 12.07 -12.69 -10.11
N GLU A 76 13.07 -13.55 -10.11
CA GLU A 76 12.98 -14.88 -10.75
C GLU A 76 11.87 -15.74 -10.11
N TRP A 77 11.82 -15.81 -8.79
CA TRP A 77 10.80 -16.56 -8.07
C TRP A 77 9.40 -15.96 -8.21
N TYR A 78 9.29 -14.63 -8.18
CA TYR A 78 8.02 -13.96 -8.46
C TYR A 78 7.54 -14.26 -9.88
N ARG A 79 8.44 -14.26 -10.87
CA ARG A 79 8.08 -14.56 -12.27
C ARG A 79 7.56 -15.98 -12.40
N LYS A 80 8.25 -16.99 -11.86
CA LYS A 80 7.80 -18.39 -11.88
C LYS A 80 6.39 -18.54 -11.28
N SER A 81 6.14 -17.90 -10.15
CA SER A 81 4.82 -17.89 -9.51
C SER A 81 3.76 -17.14 -10.33
N ALA A 82 4.13 -16.00 -10.90
CA ALA A 82 3.24 -15.15 -11.70
C ALA A 82 2.80 -15.80 -13.01
N GLU A 83 3.70 -16.53 -13.66
CA GLU A 83 3.44 -17.31 -14.88
C GLU A 83 2.42 -18.42 -14.65
N GLN A 84 2.33 -18.94 -13.42
CA GLN A 84 1.28 -19.88 -13.00
C GLN A 84 -0.05 -19.19 -12.65
N GLY A 85 -0.15 -17.89 -12.81
CA GLY A 85 -1.38 -17.14 -12.56
C GLY A 85 -1.53 -16.59 -11.13
N PHE A 86 -0.56 -16.74 -10.23
CA PHE A 86 -0.70 -16.29 -8.86
C PHE A 86 -0.70 -14.76 -8.78
N ALA A 87 -1.88 -14.15 -8.54
CA ALA A 87 -2.08 -12.70 -8.59
C ALA A 87 -1.15 -11.88 -7.66
N PRO A 88 -0.85 -12.31 -6.41
CA PRO A 88 0.12 -11.59 -5.59
C PRO A 88 1.53 -11.53 -6.22
N ALA A 89 1.96 -12.61 -6.87
CA ALA A 89 3.26 -12.65 -7.55
C ALA A 89 3.25 -11.81 -8.84
N GLN A 90 2.14 -11.81 -9.57
CA GLN A 90 1.96 -10.94 -10.74
C GLN A 90 2.09 -9.45 -10.35
N ASN A 91 1.47 -9.03 -9.25
CA ASN A 91 1.65 -7.67 -8.75
C ASN A 91 3.13 -7.41 -8.38
N ASN A 92 3.78 -8.34 -7.69
CA ASN A 92 5.16 -8.13 -7.24
C ASN A 92 6.16 -8.09 -8.39
N ILE A 93 6.04 -8.95 -9.40
CA ILE A 93 6.90 -8.86 -10.59
C ILE A 93 6.61 -7.60 -11.41
N GLY A 94 5.35 -7.13 -11.42
CA GLY A 94 4.99 -5.82 -11.96
C GLY A 94 5.75 -4.69 -11.25
N CYS A 95 5.81 -4.70 -9.92
CA CYS A 95 6.60 -3.75 -9.13
C CYS A 95 8.11 -3.85 -9.44
N CYS A 96 8.64 -5.08 -9.61
CA CYS A 96 10.04 -5.28 -9.99
C CYS A 96 10.36 -4.60 -11.33
N TYR A 97 9.52 -4.80 -12.34
CA TYR A 97 9.70 -4.13 -13.64
C TYR A 97 9.48 -2.61 -13.57
N GLU A 98 8.54 -2.11 -12.76
CA GLU A 98 8.32 -0.67 -12.60
C GLU A 98 9.55 0.03 -12.00
N ARG A 99 10.23 -0.62 -11.04
CA ARG A 99 11.34 -0.01 -10.28
C ARG A 99 12.72 -0.40 -10.80
N GLY A 100 12.82 -1.46 -11.62
CA GLY A 100 14.10 -2.06 -11.99
C GLY A 100 14.74 -2.87 -10.83
N GLU A 101 13.91 -3.46 -9.95
CA GLU A 101 14.37 -4.25 -8.82
C GLU A 101 14.64 -5.71 -9.25
N GLY A 102 15.89 -6.09 -9.43
CA GLY A 102 16.30 -7.43 -9.85
C GLY A 102 16.02 -7.80 -11.32
N VAL A 103 15.47 -6.86 -12.06
CA VAL A 103 15.24 -6.93 -13.52
C VAL A 103 15.47 -5.54 -14.12
N GLU A 104 15.75 -5.47 -15.41
CA GLU A 104 15.76 -4.19 -16.12
C GLU A 104 14.38 -3.53 -16.04
N LYS A 105 14.37 -2.21 -15.84
CA LYS A 105 13.14 -1.43 -15.74
C LYS A 105 12.37 -1.48 -17.06
N ASP A 106 11.12 -1.92 -16.99
CA ASP A 106 10.24 -2.05 -18.15
C ASP A 106 8.78 -1.76 -17.76
N LEU A 107 8.34 -0.54 -18.03
CA LEU A 107 6.97 -0.11 -17.66
C LEU A 107 5.90 -0.81 -18.51
N ILE A 108 6.24 -1.37 -19.66
CA ILE A 108 5.29 -2.11 -20.50
C ILE A 108 4.99 -3.44 -19.83
N LYS A 109 6.05 -4.21 -19.48
CA LYS A 109 5.90 -5.46 -18.73
C LYS A 109 5.24 -5.22 -17.37
N ALA A 110 5.59 -4.14 -16.67
CA ALA A 110 4.92 -3.78 -15.42
C ALA A 110 3.40 -3.64 -15.63
N THR A 111 2.98 -2.94 -16.68
CA THR A 111 1.56 -2.76 -17.02
C THR A 111 0.85 -4.08 -17.29
N GLU A 112 1.47 -4.96 -18.08
CA GLU A 112 0.91 -6.27 -18.42
C GLU A 112 0.68 -7.12 -17.17
N TRP A 113 1.67 -7.15 -16.27
CA TRP A 113 1.57 -7.90 -15.03
C TRP A 113 0.56 -7.30 -14.05
N TYR A 114 0.52 -5.97 -13.90
CA TYR A 114 -0.50 -5.31 -13.08
C TYR A 114 -1.91 -5.57 -13.61
N ARG A 115 -2.11 -5.56 -14.95
CA ARG A 115 -3.40 -5.86 -15.56
C ARG A 115 -3.86 -7.28 -15.25
N LYS A 116 -3.00 -8.29 -15.46
CA LYS A 116 -3.29 -9.68 -15.13
C LYS A 116 -3.70 -9.85 -13.67
N ALA A 117 -2.97 -9.23 -12.75
CA ALA A 117 -3.28 -9.30 -11.32
C ALA A 117 -4.58 -8.54 -10.97
N ALA A 118 -4.81 -7.36 -11.57
CA ALA A 118 -5.98 -6.52 -11.32
C ALA A 118 -7.28 -7.16 -11.80
N GLU A 119 -7.25 -7.83 -12.94
CA GLU A 119 -8.37 -8.59 -13.51
C GLU A 119 -8.75 -9.80 -12.64
N GLN A 120 -7.79 -10.37 -11.90
CA GLN A 120 -8.03 -11.40 -10.89
C GLN A 120 -8.46 -10.84 -9.52
N GLY A 121 -8.71 -9.53 -9.40
CA GLY A 121 -9.17 -8.90 -8.18
C GLY A 121 -8.06 -8.50 -7.19
N SER A 122 -6.78 -8.52 -7.58
CA SER A 122 -5.71 -8.00 -6.73
C SER A 122 -5.90 -6.50 -6.48
N ILE A 123 -6.28 -6.15 -5.26
CA ILE A 123 -6.59 -4.77 -4.84
C ILE A 123 -5.41 -3.83 -5.08
N ILE A 124 -4.20 -4.28 -4.73
CA ILE A 124 -2.97 -3.48 -4.91
C ILE A 124 -2.68 -3.28 -6.41
N ALA A 125 -2.87 -4.32 -7.22
CA ALA A 125 -2.67 -4.21 -8.66
C ALA A 125 -3.72 -3.31 -9.34
N GLN A 126 -4.97 -3.35 -8.89
CA GLN A 126 -6.02 -2.41 -9.34
C GLN A 126 -5.61 -0.95 -9.06
N TYR A 127 -5.13 -0.67 -7.85
CA TYR A 127 -4.61 0.64 -7.51
C TYR A 127 -3.42 1.05 -8.39
N ASN A 128 -2.43 0.17 -8.57
CA ASN A 128 -1.25 0.42 -9.39
C ASN A 128 -1.62 0.67 -10.86
N LEU A 129 -2.56 -0.11 -11.39
CA LEU A 129 -3.05 0.07 -12.76
C LEU A 129 -3.80 1.42 -12.90
N GLY A 130 -4.56 1.83 -11.90
CA GLY A 130 -5.16 3.16 -11.83
C GLY A 130 -4.11 4.27 -11.90
N VAL A 131 -3.00 4.14 -11.17
CA VAL A 131 -1.86 5.08 -11.23
C VAL A 131 -1.25 5.13 -12.63
N PHE A 132 -1.11 3.99 -13.30
CA PHE A 132 -0.56 3.91 -14.65
C PHE A 132 -1.47 4.62 -15.66
N TYR A 133 -2.79 4.46 -15.56
CA TYR A 133 -3.75 5.21 -16.39
C TYR A 133 -3.75 6.72 -16.06
N GLU A 134 -3.65 7.11 -14.80
CA GLU A 134 -3.58 8.53 -14.38
C GLU A 134 -2.34 9.22 -14.95
N GLN A 135 -1.22 8.53 -15.05
CA GLN A 135 0.08 9.09 -15.44
C GLN A 135 0.45 8.83 -16.91
N GLY A 136 -0.25 7.94 -17.61
CA GLY A 136 0.10 7.54 -18.98
C GLY A 136 1.41 6.75 -19.04
N LYS A 137 1.62 5.79 -18.14
CA LYS A 137 2.83 4.95 -18.07
C LYS A 137 2.70 3.68 -18.92
N GLY A 138 3.84 3.10 -19.34
CA GLY A 138 3.91 1.75 -19.92
C GLY A 138 3.14 1.58 -21.22
N ARG A 139 3.22 2.56 -22.13
CA ARG A 139 2.44 2.65 -23.38
C ARG A 139 0.91 2.78 -23.19
N ILE A 140 0.46 3.02 -21.96
CA ILE A 140 -0.93 3.40 -21.71
C ILE A 140 -1.08 4.89 -22.04
N THR A 141 -2.03 5.23 -22.92
CA THR A 141 -2.47 6.61 -23.06
C THR A 141 -3.12 7.06 -21.76
N LYS A 142 -2.75 8.25 -21.26
CA LYS A 142 -3.36 8.84 -20.06
C LYS A 142 -4.88 8.86 -20.21
N ASN A 143 -5.57 8.26 -19.24
CA ASN A 143 -7.03 8.17 -19.24
C ASN A 143 -7.52 8.23 -17.79
N LEU A 144 -8.08 9.38 -17.41
CA LEU A 144 -8.53 9.64 -16.05
C LEU A 144 -9.81 8.86 -15.70
N GLU A 145 -10.66 8.56 -16.67
CA GLU A 145 -11.88 7.77 -16.45
C GLU A 145 -11.52 6.32 -16.11
N LYS A 146 -10.62 5.71 -16.90
CA LYS A 146 -10.10 4.36 -16.56
C LYS A 146 -9.33 4.35 -15.24
N ALA A 147 -8.58 5.41 -14.94
CA ALA A 147 -7.92 5.52 -13.63
C ALA A 147 -8.94 5.52 -12.49
N PHE A 148 -10.01 6.31 -12.62
CA PHE A 148 -11.11 6.36 -11.66
C PHE A 148 -11.79 5.00 -11.49
N GLU A 149 -12.08 4.29 -12.57
CA GLU A 149 -12.69 2.95 -12.52
C GLU A 149 -11.83 1.95 -11.72
N TRP A 150 -10.51 1.94 -11.96
CA TRP A 150 -9.59 1.04 -11.27
C TRP A 150 -9.41 1.44 -9.80
N TYR A 151 -9.29 2.74 -9.51
CA TYR A 151 -9.26 3.22 -8.13
C TYR A 151 -10.55 2.87 -7.38
N ARG A 152 -11.72 2.97 -8.04
CA ARG A 152 -12.99 2.65 -7.44
C ARG A 152 -13.07 1.18 -7.03
N LYS A 153 -12.67 0.25 -7.90
CA LYS A 153 -12.61 -1.19 -7.57
C LYS A 153 -11.76 -1.45 -6.32
N ALA A 154 -10.58 -0.85 -6.25
CA ALA A 154 -9.70 -0.99 -5.10
C ALA A 154 -10.28 -0.30 -3.83
N ALA A 155 -10.94 0.85 -3.97
CA ALA A 155 -11.53 1.60 -2.87
C ALA A 155 -12.76 0.91 -2.27
N GLU A 156 -13.59 0.28 -3.11
CA GLU A 156 -14.74 -0.55 -2.70
C GLU A 156 -14.30 -1.81 -1.93
N SER A 157 -13.05 -2.24 -2.12
CA SER A 157 -12.40 -3.31 -1.34
C SER A 157 -11.64 -2.80 -0.11
N ASP A 158 -12.05 -1.66 0.43
CA ASP A 158 -11.52 -1.03 1.65
C ASP A 158 -10.00 -0.74 1.63
N TYR A 159 -9.44 -0.39 0.46
CA TYR A 159 -8.04 0.00 0.34
C TYR A 159 -7.86 1.52 0.56
N PRO A 160 -7.30 1.97 1.71
CA PRO A 160 -7.24 3.39 2.06
C PRO A 160 -6.51 4.29 1.05
N PRO A 161 -5.40 3.86 0.40
CA PRO A 161 -4.77 4.67 -0.63
C PRO A 161 -5.68 4.91 -1.84
N ALA A 162 -6.48 3.92 -2.24
CA ALA A 162 -7.44 4.05 -3.34
C ALA A 162 -8.64 4.91 -2.95
N GLN A 163 -9.14 4.77 -1.71
CA GLN A 163 -10.21 5.63 -1.18
C GLN A 163 -9.79 7.10 -1.17
N ASN A 164 -8.55 7.41 -0.76
CA ASN A 164 -8.02 8.77 -0.87
C ASN A 164 -7.96 9.25 -2.32
N LYS A 165 -7.51 8.40 -3.26
CA LYS A 165 -7.47 8.74 -4.70
C LYS A 165 -8.86 8.99 -5.28
N ILE A 166 -9.87 8.23 -4.89
CA ILE A 166 -11.27 8.48 -5.27
C ILE A 166 -11.76 9.83 -4.71
N GLY A 167 -11.40 10.16 -3.46
CA GLY A 167 -11.63 11.49 -2.90
C GLY A 167 -11.02 12.61 -3.75
N ASP A 168 -9.76 12.43 -4.20
CA ASP A 168 -9.10 13.37 -5.11
C ASP A 168 -9.83 13.47 -6.47
N CYS A 169 -10.29 12.34 -7.02
CA CYS A 169 -11.03 12.31 -8.26
C CYS A 169 -12.31 13.14 -8.18
N TYR A 170 -13.09 12.96 -7.14
CA TYR A 170 -14.32 13.76 -6.91
C TYR A 170 -14.01 15.22 -6.59
N LYS A 171 -12.95 15.51 -5.81
CA LYS A 171 -12.58 16.89 -5.46
C LYS A 171 -12.19 17.71 -6.69
N TYR A 172 -11.46 17.10 -7.63
CA TYR A 172 -10.91 17.81 -8.79
C TYR A 172 -11.62 17.50 -10.11
N GLY A 173 -12.62 16.62 -10.13
CA GLY A 173 -13.30 16.22 -11.35
C GLY A 173 -12.39 15.38 -12.27
N LYS A 174 -11.54 14.53 -11.73
CA LYS A 174 -10.60 13.71 -12.51
C LYS A 174 -11.20 12.35 -12.82
N GLY A 175 -11.68 12.17 -14.03
CA GLY A 175 -12.33 10.94 -14.46
C GLY A 175 -13.74 10.73 -13.89
N SER A 176 -14.27 11.71 -13.17
CA SER A 176 -15.62 11.76 -12.63
C SER A 176 -16.11 13.19 -12.59
N MET A 177 -17.42 13.39 -12.43
CA MET A 177 -17.95 14.72 -12.13
C MET A 177 -17.47 15.19 -10.76
N ARG A 178 -17.16 16.48 -10.65
CA ARG A 178 -16.73 17.07 -9.37
C ARG A 178 -17.86 17.00 -8.34
N ASN A 179 -17.58 16.43 -7.20
CA ASN A 179 -18.51 16.32 -6.08
C ASN A 179 -17.75 16.38 -4.75
N LEU A 180 -17.83 17.52 -4.06
CA LEU A 180 -17.11 17.73 -2.80
C LEU A 180 -17.68 16.92 -1.64
N VAL A 181 -18.98 16.57 -1.67
CA VAL A 181 -19.61 15.74 -0.63
C VAL A 181 -19.07 14.33 -0.71
N ASP A 182 -19.06 13.73 -1.89
CA ASP A 182 -18.49 12.40 -2.11
C ASP A 182 -16.98 12.40 -1.81
N ALA A 183 -16.27 13.46 -2.19
CA ALA A 183 -14.84 13.59 -1.87
C ALA A 183 -14.60 13.50 -0.35
N ALA A 184 -15.35 14.25 0.44
CA ALA A 184 -15.23 14.26 1.90
C ALA A 184 -15.59 12.90 2.52
N GLN A 185 -16.59 12.20 1.98
CA GLN A 185 -16.98 10.86 2.44
C GLN A 185 -15.86 9.84 2.18
N TRP A 186 -15.25 9.86 1.00
CA TRP A 186 -14.17 8.95 0.67
C TRP A 186 -12.89 9.26 1.46
N TYR A 187 -12.56 10.54 1.67
CA TYR A 187 -11.47 10.91 2.56
C TYR A 187 -11.71 10.42 3.98
N ARG A 188 -12.96 10.51 4.50
CA ARG A 188 -13.31 10.03 5.83
C ARG A 188 -13.06 8.53 5.95
N LYS A 189 -13.54 7.70 5.01
CA LYS A 189 -13.30 6.26 5.02
C LYS A 189 -11.81 5.92 5.11
N ALA A 190 -10.98 6.59 4.31
CA ALA A 190 -9.53 6.37 4.34
C ALA A 190 -8.87 6.92 5.61
N ALA A 191 -9.35 8.06 6.13
CA ALA A 191 -8.81 8.72 7.32
C ALA A 191 -9.06 7.90 8.60
N GLU A 192 -10.25 7.32 8.74
CA GLU A 192 -10.62 6.44 9.85
C GLU A 192 -9.76 5.18 9.90
N GLN A 193 -9.25 4.73 8.75
CA GLN A 193 -8.28 3.63 8.64
C GLN A 193 -6.82 4.07 8.81
N GLY A 194 -6.57 5.31 9.22
CA GLY A 194 -5.24 5.82 9.52
C GLY A 194 -4.44 6.33 8.31
N ASN A 195 -5.05 6.47 7.13
CA ASN A 195 -4.34 7.05 5.99
C ASN A 195 -4.05 8.54 6.25
N LYS A 196 -2.77 8.87 6.50
CA LYS A 196 -2.35 10.23 6.87
C LYS A 196 -2.67 11.29 5.83
N THR A 197 -2.65 10.94 4.55
CA THR A 197 -2.97 11.86 3.45
C THR A 197 -4.47 12.18 3.45
N ALA A 198 -5.30 11.15 3.64
CA ALA A 198 -6.74 11.33 3.74
C ALA A 198 -7.14 12.08 5.02
N GLN A 199 -6.46 11.84 6.15
CA GLN A 199 -6.68 12.61 7.38
C GLN A 199 -6.41 14.10 7.16
N PHE A 200 -5.31 14.44 6.49
CA PHE A 200 -5.01 15.82 6.11
C PHE A 200 -6.05 16.39 5.14
N ASN A 201 -6.46 15.62 4.12
CA ASN A 201 -7.48 16.05 3.17
C ASN A 201 -8.85 16.26 3.83
N LEU A 202 -9.22 15.40 4.78
CA LEU A 202 -10.45 15.57 5.55
C LEU A 202 -10.39 16.79 6.48
N GLY A 203 -9.24 17.03 7.10
CA GLY A 203 -8.96 18.27 7.84
C GLY A 203 -9.20 19.51 6.97
N ASN A 204 -8.70 19.50 5.75
CA ASN A 204 -8.95 20.55 4.76
C ASN A 204 -10.44 20.68 4.41
N CYS A 205 -11.17 19.56 4.30
CA CYS A 205 -12.61 19.61 4.05
C CYS A 205 -13.34 20.36 5.16
N TYR A 206 -13.04 20.08 6.42
CA TYR A 206 -13.63 20.80 7.54
C TYR A 206 -13.14 22.25 7.65
N TYR A 207 -11.87 22.52 7.36
CA TYR A 207 -11.29 23.86 7.44
C TYR A 207 -11.96 24.84 6.46
N TYR A 208 -12.20 24.37 5.23
CA TYR A 208 -12.77 25.20 4.16
C TYR A 208 -14.29 25.02 3.97
N GLY A 209 -14.90 24.03 4.61
CA GLY A 209 -16.31 23.68 4.38
C GLY A 209 -16.54 22.98 3.03
N HIS A 210 -15.58 22.19 2.57
CA HIS A 210 -15.66 21.48 1.30
C HIS A 210 -16.39 20.14 1.45
N GLY A 211 -17.66 20.09 1.06
CA GLY A 211 -18.50 18.89 1.14
C GLY A 211 -18.95 18.51 2.56
N VAL A 212 -18.57 19.29 3.54
CA VAL A 212 -19.00 19.22 4.95
C VAL A 212 -19.20 20.64 5.49
N ALA A 213 -19.97 20.80 6.56
CA ALA A 213 -20.04 22.08 7.27
C ALA A 213 -18.65 22.47 7.80
N LYS A 214 -18.29 23.73 7.64
CA LYS A 214 -17.01 24.26 8.15
C LYS A 214 -16.95 24.09 9.66
N ASP A 215 -15.85 23.49 10.14
CA ASP A 215 -15.63 23.20 11.55
C ASP A 215 -14.11 23.19 11.82
N LEU A 216 -13.61 24.28 12.37
CA LEU A 216 -12.18 24.44 12.61
C LEU A 216 -11.66 23.51 13.72
N THR A 217 -12.51 23.15 14.69
CA THR A 217 -12.13 22.20 15.75
C THR A 217 -11.91 20.82 15.17
N LYS A 218 -12.85 20.31 14.35
CA LYS A 218 -12.67 19.04 13.64
C LYS A 218 -11.50 19.09 12.64
N ALA A 219 -11.28 20.23 11.99
CA ALA A 219 -10.12 20.38 11.11
C ALA A 219 -8.81 20.19 11.89
N ALA A 220 -8.66 20.86 13.04
CA ALA A 220 -7.48 20.73 13.89
C ALA A 220 -7.30 19.32 14.47
N GLU A 221 -8.40 18.61 14.78
CA GLU A 221 -8.37 17.21 15.20
C GLU A 221 -7.81 16.30 14.10
N TRP A 222 -8.31 16.43 12.87
CA TRP A 222 -7.83 15.61 11.75
C TRP A 222 -6.40 15.97 11.35
N TYR A 223 -6.00 17.23 11.41
CA TYR A 223 -4.59 17.62 11.23
C TYR A 223 -3.70 17.01 12.29
N TRP A 224 -4.16 16.98 13.56
CA TRP A 224 -3.42 16.35 14.65
C TRP A 224 -3.20 14.84 14.41
N HIS A 225 -4.23 14.08 14.02
CA HIS A 225 -4.09 12.68 13.64
C HIS A 225 -3.11 12.48 12.48
N ALA A 226 -3.22 13.28 11.43
CA ALA A 226 -2.30 13.22 10.30
C ALA A 226 -0.86 13.59 10.67
N ALA A 227 -0.68 14.56 11.55
CA ALA A 227 0.63 15.03 12.03
C ALA A 227 1.33 13.96 12.87
N LEU A 228 0.59 13.27 13.76
CA LEU A 228 1.12 12.12 14.52
C LEU A 228 1.54 10.97 13.60
N ASN A 229 0.83 10.76 12.50
CA ASN A 229 1.17 9.77 11.48
C ASN A 229 2.28 10.26 10.52
N GLY A 230 2.97 11.35 10.86
CA GLY A 230 4.13 11.87 10.13
C GLY A 230 3.79 12.57 8.82
N SER A 231 2.61 13.20 8.71
CA SER A 231 2.30 14.09 7.59
C SER A 231 2.91 15.48 7.83
N LYS A 232 3.98 15.81 7.13
CA LYS A 232 4.63 17.14 7.24
C LYS A 232 3.69 18.31 6.91
N ALA A 233 2.80 18.13 5.93
CA ALA A 233 1.79 19.15 5.61
C ALA A 233 0.78 19.35 6.75
N ALA A 234 0.38 18.26 7.42
CA ALA A 234 -0.51 18.34 8.57
C ALA A 234 0.19 18.91 9.80
N GLN A 235 1.47 18.63 10.00
CA GLN A 235 2.27 19.25 11.08
C GLN A 235 2.31 20.76 10.91
N ASN A 236 2.55 21.25 9.69
CA ASN A 236 2.50 22.68 9.42
C ASN A 236 1.10 23.26 9.66
N ALA A 237 0.06 22.63 9.11
CA ALA A 237 -1.33 23.09 9.29
C ALA A 237 -1.75 23.08 10.76
N LEU A 238 -1.28 22.13 11.55
CA LEU A 238 -1.53 22.08 12.99
C LEU A 238 -0.77 23.20 13.73
N GLY A 239 0.46 23.50 13.30
CA GLY A 239 1.21 24.68 13.74
C GLY A 239 0.40 25.97 13.52
N ASP A 240 -0.18 26.13 12.33
CA ASP A 240 -1.08 27.27 12.02
C ASP A 240 -2.30 27.30 12.93
N CYS A 241 -2.89 26.13 13.25
CA CYS A 241 -4.03 26.06 14.16
C CYS A 241 -3.68 26.60 15.55
N TYR A 242 -2.52 26.25 16.09
CA TYR A 242 -2.06 26.77 17.38
C TYR A 242 -1.60 28.22 17.30
N TYR A 243 -0.95 28.63 16.21
CA TYR A 243 -0.42 29.98 16.08
C TYR A 243 -1.55 31.03 15.96
N TYR A 244 -2.62 30.70 15.21
CA TYR A 244 -3.75 31.63 14.95
C TYR A 244 -4.99 31.34 15.78
N GLY A 245 -4.96 30.41 16.72
CA GLY A 245 -6.14 30.01 17.50
C GLY A 245 -7.26 29.39 16.68
N LYS A 246 -6.95 28.70 15.56
CA LYS A 246 -7.96 28.13 14.65
C LYS A 246 -8.35 26.72 15.05
N GLY A 247 -9.45 26.57 15.79
CA GLY A 247 -9.95 25.29 16.28
C GLY A 247 -9.15 24.70 17.44
N ARG A 248 -8.17 25.42 17.94
CA ARG A 248 -7.36 25.19 19.15
C ARG A 248 -7.15 26.51 19.85
N GLU A 249 -6.87 26.49 21.15
CA GLU A 249 -6.40 27.68 21.85
C GLU A 249 -5.06 28.12 21.28
N GLU A 250 -4.83 29.43 21.18
CA GLU A 250 -3.58 29.99 20.72
C GLU A 250 -2.42 29.56 21.65
N ASN A 251 -1.38 28.98 21.05
CA ASN A 251 -0.22 28.50 21.78
C ASN A 251 1.02 28.52 20.88
N SER A 252 1.77 29.62 20.98
CA SER A 252 2.98 29.82 20.17
C SER A 252 4.06 28.75 20.42
N ALA A 253 4.18 28.20 21.64
CA ALA A 253 5.14 27.16 21.94
C ALA A 253 4.81 25.85 21.21
N GLN A 254 3.54 25.45 21.24
CA GLN A 254 3.05 24.30 20.48
C GLN A 254 3.18 24.51 18.96
N ALA A 255 2.89 25.72 18.49
CA ALA A 255 3.06 26.04 17.07
C ALA A 255 4.53 25.83 16.61
N VAL A 256 5.49 26.36 17.37
CA VAL A 256 6.93 26.20 17.08
C VAL A 256 7.35 24.72 17.06
N GLU A 257 6.85 23.90 17.99
CA GLU A 257 7.15 22.47 18.02
C GLU A 257 6.66 21.77 16.73
N TRP A 258 5.44 22.05 16.30
CA TRP A 258 4.89 21.43 15.10
C TRP A 258 5.55 21.92 13.82
N TYR A 259 5.88 23.21 13.72
CA TYR A 259 6.65 23.75 12.60
C TYR A 259 8.04 23.14 12.53
N ARG A 260 8.72 22.94 13.67
CA ARG A 260 10.03 22.28 13.72
C ARG A 260 9.95 20.85 13.17
N LYS A 261 8.97 20.06 13.63
CA LYS A 261 8.74 18.69 13.12
C LYS A 261 8.51 18.66 11.61
N ALA A 262 7.78 19.64 11.06
CA ALA A 262 7.57 19.76 9.63
C ALA A 262 8.87 20.12 8.89
N ALA A 263 9.64 21.06 9.41
CA ALA A 263 10.90 21.53 8.84
C ALA A 263 11.98 20.42 8.82
N GLU A 264 12.08 19.62 9.90
CA GLU A 264 13.00 18.48 9.99
C GLU A 264 12.73 17.43 8.91
N GLN A 265 11.49 17.34 8.40
CA GLN A 265 11.10 16.51 7.26
C GLN A 265 11.27 17.23 5.90
N GLY A 266 11.91 18.37 5.85
CA GLY A 266 12.13 19.15 4.64
C GLY A 266 10.85 19.83 4.11
N TYR A 267 9.91 20.18 4.99
CA TYR A 267 8.80 21.05 4.63
C TYR A 267 9.22 22.50 4.83
N ALA A 268 9.71 23.12 3.74
CA ALA A 268 9.98 24.55 3.69
C ALA A 268 8.75 25.27 3.10
N GLN A 269 8.32 26.35 3.75
CA GLN A 269 7.47 27.37 3.16
C GLN A 269 8.32 28.58 2.84
#